data_1e98ddbddf1aa2e28f86ba77c2f05bd7
#
_entry.id   1e98ddbddf1aa2e28f86ba77c2f05bd7
#
_cell.length_a   1.000
_cell.length_b   1.000
_cell.length_c   1.000
_cell.angle_alpha   90.00
_cell.angle_beta   90.00
_cell.angle_gamma   90.00
#
_symmetry.space_group_name_H-M   'P 1'
#
loop_
_entity.id
_entity.type
_entity.pdbx_description
1 polymer ?
#
loop_
_entity_poly.entity_id
_entity_poly.type
_entity_poly.pdbx_seq_one_letter_code
_entity_poly.pdbx_strand_id
1 'polypeptide(L)'
;MTARRVLAAALVIVTVGGCAPAESDTRRDGRSGREQTWSTEVGWPFSLGVHGRDVVVTISRNQVVALDSVTGRERWRADVNQVTHYEPELDRRTVLVSADDRFVALERASGERRWEAAVGEHAAGGVLTRVGSDPIALVTTERGFVASLDGRSGQALWSAQLPGDIWAAPTADATAAVGAVLWAGAEDETVNRLRVFDLATGAVRWESVVETGASAPVIHDGSVVLGEGDGNFAARVVARDLASGAERWSVPAPASFESGVTPGAAGGDVVVSDHFGTITLVDTRAGKTRWQTAIREPILDTRVLLAAHAVVIRTYGGKVVVLDRSSGRVTRRVDPGGFPVGIGTSAERLIFAVRLARPDRVEAVAMP
;
A
#
# COMPACT_ATOMS: atom_id res chain seq x y z
N MET A 1 36.78 -12.34 4.76
CA MET A 1 35.94 -13.04 5.77
C MET A 1 35.01 -12.00 6.39
N THR A 2 33.89 -11.75 5.76
CA THR A 2 32.92 -10.73 6.15
C THR A 2 31.61 -11.42 6.51
N ALA A 3 31.22 -11.27 7.75
CA ALA A 3 30.02 -11.88 8.32
C ALA A 3 28.77 -11.20 7.76
N ARG A 4 27.95 -11.95 7.05
CA ARG A 4 26.60 -11.57 6.66
C ARG A 4 25.74 -11.42 7.93
N ARG A 5 25.30 -10.23 8.23
CA ARG A 5 24.21 -9.99 9.19
C ARG A 5 22.90 -10.04 8.44
N VAL A 6 22.21 -11.15 8.57
CA VAL A 6 20.80 -11.28 8.21
C VAL A 6 20.01 -10.58 9.32
N LEU A 7 19.29 -9.52 9.00
CA LEU A 7 18.29 -8.95 9.91
C LEU A 7 17.10 -9.91 9.94
N ALA A 8 17.09 -10.79 10.94
CA ALA A 8 15.93 -11.57 11.29
C ALA A 8 14.98 -10.68 12.10
N ALA A 9 13.78 -10.48 11.61
CA ALA A 9 12.70 -9.90 12.41
C ALA A 9 12.48 -10.77 13.65
N ALA A 10 12.83 -10.25 14.81
CA ALA A 10 12.67 -10.94 16.08
C ALA A 10 11.20 -11.03 16.45
N LEU A 11 10.66 -12.24 16.36
CA LEU A 11 9.37 -12.59 16.95
C LEU A 11 9.54 -12.65 18.48
N VAL A 12 9.12 -11.62 19.19
CA VAL A 12 9.07 -11.65 20.65
C VAL A 12 7.85 -12.46 21.08
N ILE A 13 8.08 -13.70 21.51
CA ILE A 13 7.07 -14.52 22.19
C ILE A 13 7.12 -14.15 23.66
N VAL A 14 6.10 -13.42 24.13
CA VAL A 14 5.86 -13.23 25.57
C VAL A 14 5.02 -14.39 26.06
N THR A 15 5.64 -15.30 26.81
CA THR A 15 4.94 -16.33 27.58
C THR A 15 4.37 -15.69 28.85
N VAL A 16 3.05 -15.57 28.93
CA VAL A 16 2.36 -15.23 30.19
C VAL A 16 1.92 -16.53 30.84
N GLY A 17 2.45 -16.77 32.05
CA GLY A 17 2.12 -17.88 32.88
C GLY A 17 0.67 -17.84 33.38
N GLY A 18 0.08 -19.04 33.57
CA GLY A 18 -1.31 -19.23 33.93
C GLY A 18 -1.66 -18.77 35.35
N CYS A 19 -2.90 -18.33 35.47
CA CYS A 19 -3.65 -18.35 36.73
C CYS A 19 -5.11 -18.76 36.48
N ALA A 20 -5.65 -19.45 37.45
CA ALA A 20 -6.88 -20.21 37.50
C ALA A 20 -8.19 -19.39 37.35
N PRO A 21 -9.37 -20.07 37.20
CA PRO A 21 -10.61 -19.43 36.77
C PRO A 21 -11.32 -18.70 37.92
N ALA A 22 -11.80 -17.50 37.63
CA ALA A 22 -12.75 -16.77 38.48
C ALA A 22 -14.07 -16.55 37.72
N GLU A 23 -15.08 -16.78 38.43
CA GLU A 23 -16.53 -16.65 38.31
C GLU A 23 -17.13 -15.79 37.20
N SER A 24 -18.22 -16.35 36.65
CA SER A 24 -19.19 -15.74 35.75
C SER A 24 -19.72 -14.41 36.25
N ASP A 25 -19.30 -13.30 35.62
CA ASP A 25 -20.00 -12.02 35.67
C ASP A 25 -20.61 -11.75 34.31
N THR A 26 -21.94 -11.86 34.21
CA THR A 26 -22.74 -11.52 33.06
C THR A 26 -22.78 -10.01 32.88
N ARG A 27 -21.69 -9.43 32.45
CA ARG A 27 -21.68 -8.03 31.93
C ARG A 27 -22.00 -8.05 30.46
N ARG A 28 -23.09 -7.41 30.14
CA ARG A 28 -23.49 -7.05 28.77
C ARG A 28 -22.29 -6.50 28.02
N ASP A 29 -21.76 -7.29 27.09
CA ASP A 29 -20.81 -6.84 26.09
C ASP A 29 -21.43 -5.66 25.34
N GLY A 30 -20.93 -4.47 25.63
CA GLY A 30 -21.11 -3.29 24.81
C GLY A 30 -20.42 -3.50 23.49
N ARG A 31 -20.97 -4.32 22.61
CA ARG A 31 -20.62 -4.33 21.18
C ARG A 31 -21.02 -2.98 20.62
N SER A 32 -20.07 -2.06 20.65
CA SER A 32 -20.20 -0.79 19.93
C SER A 32 -20.48 -1.12 18.46
N GLY A 33 -21.67 -0.72 18.01
CA GLY A 33 -22.33 -0.98 16.75
C GLY A 33 -21.44 -1.25 15.54
N ARG A 34 -21.06 -2.51 15.34
CA ARG A 34 -20.62 -2.99 14.02
C ARG A 34 -21.89 -3.14 13.19
N GLU A 35 -22.16 -2.19 12.33
CA GLU A 35 -22.98 -2.46 11.16
C GLU A 35 -22.13 -3.25 10.15
N GLN A 36 -21.87 -4.50 10.50
CA GLN A 36 -21.24 -5.44 9.58
C GLN A 36 -22.23 -5.68 8.43
N THR A 37 -21.81 -5.30 7.21
CA THR A 37 -22.66 -5.50 6.04
C THR A 37 -22.52 -6.92 5.50
N TRP A 38 -21.31 -7.49 5.54
CA TRP A 38 -21.03 -8.87 5.20
C TRP A 38 -19.67 -9.33 5.74
N SER A 39 -19.48 -10.64 5.81
CA SER A 39 -18.20 -11.30 6.12
C SER A 39 -18.08 -12.57 5.30
N THR A 40 -16.92 -12.80 4.69
CA THR A 40 -16.64 -13.96 3.85
C THR A 40 -15.34 -14.60 4.27
N GLU A 41 -15.39 -15.89 4.58
CA GLU A 41 -14.21 -16.69 4.84
C GLU A 41 -13.42 -16.91 3.56
N VAL A 42 -12.10 -16.64 3.57
CA VAL A 42 -11.26 -16.74 2.36
C VAL A 42 -10.02 -17.62 2.52
N GLY A 43 -9.67 -18.02 3.72
CA GLY A 43 -8.38 -18.60 4.06
C GLY A 43 -7.39 -17.51 4.50
N TRP A 44 -6.11 -17.86 4.63
CA TRP A 44 -5.08 -16.95 5.16
C TRP A 44 -4.75 -15.81 4.18
N PRO A 45 -5.24 -14.58 4.37
CA PRO A 45 -5.03 -13.49 3.44
C PRO A 45 -3.64 -12.85 3.61
N PHE A 46 -3.04 -12.43 2.49
CA PHE A 46 -1.78 -11.69 2.46
C PHE A 46 -2.00 -10.20 2.20
N SER A 47 -2.84 -9.88 1.23
CA SER A 47 -3.10 -8.51 0.80
C SER A 47 -4.48 -8.37 0.17
N LEU A 48 -4.92 -7.13 -0.04
CA LEU A 48 -6.24 -6.82 -0.57
C LEU A 48 -6.17 -5.58 -1.45
N GLY A 49 -6.76 -5.66 -2.65
CA GLY A 49 -7.02 -4.53 -3.53
C GLY A 49 -8.52 -4.34 -3.76
N VAL A 50 -8.97 -3.09 -3.90
CA VAL A 50 -10.38 -2.76 -4.15
C VAL A 50 -10.49 -1.81 -5.33
N HIS A 51 -11.35 -2.15 -6.30
CA HIS A 51 -11.67 -1.26 -7.41
C HIS A 51 -13.14 -1.41 -7.83
N GLY A 52 -13.91 -0.34 -7.66
CA GLY A 52 -15.34 -0.35 -7.96
C GLY A 52 -16.10 -1.39 -7.13
N ARG A 53 -16.67 -2.41 -7.79
CA ARG A 53 -17.41 -3.49 -7.14
C ARG A 53 -16.55 -4.73 -6.84
N ASP A 54 -15.29 -4.72 -7.16
CA ASP A 54 -14.42 -5.87 -6.97
C ASP A 54 -13.47 -5.67 -5.79
N VAL A 55 -13.43 -6.69 -4.93
CA VAL A 55 -12.46 -6.87 -3.87
C VAL A 55 -11.62 -8.07 -4.25
N VAL A 56 -10.33 -7.87 -4.44
CA VAL A 56 -9.40 -8.95 -4.79
C VAL A 56 -8.46 -9.18 -3.64
N VAL A 57 -8.35 -10.44 -3.22
CA VAL A 57 -7.54 -10.86 -2.08
C VAL A 57 -6.55 -11.91 -2.55
N THR A 58 -5.28 -11.72 -2.25
CA THR A 58 -4.28 -12.78 -2.36
C THR A 58 -4.29 -13.59 -1.08
N ILE A 59 -4.31 -14.91 -1.20
CA ILE A 59 -4.37 -15.80 -0.04
C ILE A 59 -3.29 -16.88 -0.11
N SER A 60 -3.03 -17.53 1.03
CA SER A 60 -2.19 -18.73 1.08
C SER A 60 -2.70 -19.80 0.10
N ARG A 61 -1.84 -20.79 -0.22
CA ARG A 61 -2.08 -21.81 -1.24
C ARG A 61 -2.07 -21.29 -2.67
N ASN A 62 -1.41 -20.15 -2.89
CA ASN A 62 -1.21 -19.62 -4.24
C ASN A 62 -2.50 -19.24 -4.96
N GLN A 63 -3.43 -18.66 -4.25
CA GLN A 63 -4.73 -18.30 -4.82
C GLN A 63 -5.01 -16.80 -4.74
N VAL A 64 -5.76 -16.35 -5.72
CA VAL A 64 -6.36 -15.03 -5.81
C VAL A 64 -7.87 -15.18 -5.83
N VAL A 65 -8.56 -14.48 -4.95
CA VAL A 65 -10.02 -14.56 -4.79
C VAL A 65 -10.63 -13.20 -5.06
N ALA A 66 -11.63 -13.14 -5.93
CA ALA A 66 -12.41 -11.92 -6.12
C ALA A 66 -13.79 -12.05 -5.47
N LEU A 67 -14.16 -11.03 -4.71
CA LEU A 67 -15.44 -10.91 -4.05
C LEU A 67 -16.20 -9.70 -4.59
N ASP A 68 -17.52 -9.77 -4.58
CA ASP A 68 -18.38 -8.61 -4.82
C ASP A 68 -18.39 -7.71 -3.58
N SER A 69 -18.01 -6.45 -3.72
CA SER A 69 -17.88 -5.51 -2.61
C SER A 69 -19.20 -5.17 -1.91
N VAL A 70 -20.33 -5.45 -2.53
CA VAL A 70 -21.66 -5.17 -1.99
C VAL A 70 -22.19 -6.35 -1.17
N THR A 71 -21.97 -7.57 -1.66
CA THR A 71 -22.57 -8.79 -1.09
C THR A 71 -21.57 -9.69 -0.38
N GLY A 72 -20.27 -9.51 -0.61
CA GLY A 72 -19.21 -10.40 -0.13
C GLY A 72 -19.15 -11.74 -0.85
N ARG A 73 -20.01 -11.98 -1.84
CA ARG A 73 -20.02 -13.25 -2.56
C ARG A 73 -18.78 -13.41 -3.44
N GLU A 74 -18.18 -14.59 -3.41
CA GLU A 74 -17.10 -14.94 -4.33
C GLU A 74 -17.61 -14.88 -5.78
N ARG A 75 -16.88 -14.18 -6.62
CA ARG A 75 -17.14 -14.06 -8.07
C ARG A 75 -16.32 -15.05 -8.86
N TRP A 76 -15.06 -15.16 -8.49
CA TRP A 76 -14.13 -16.12 -9.07
C TRP A 76 -12.95 -16.38 -8.13
N ARG A 77 -12.25 -17.47 -8.42
CA ARG A 77 -11.01 -17.87 -7.75
C ARG A 77 -10.04 -18.35 -8.82
N ALA A 78 -8.79 -17.94 -8.74
CA ALA A 78 -7.73 -18.30 -9.66
C ALA A 78 -6.51 -18.83 -8.90
N ASP A 79 -5.85 -19.84 -9.46
CA ASP A 79 -4.57 -20.32 -8.97
C ASP A 79 -3.46 -19.51 -9.63
N VAL A 80 -2.62 -18.89 -8.78
CA VAL A 80 -1.43 -18.15 -9.18
C VAL A 80 -0.29 -18.64 -8.32
N ASN A 81 0.69 -19.26 -8.95
CA ASN A 81 1.82 -19.85 -8.23
C ASN A 81 2.60 -18.76 -7.48
N GLN A 82 2.89 -19.03 -6.19
CA GLN A 82 3.78 -18.23 -5.35
C GLN A 82 3.39 -16.73 -5.26
N VAL A 83 2.11 -16.45 -5.00
CA VAL A 83 1.65 -15.07 -4.75
C VAL A 83 2.46 -14.44 -3.60
N THR A 84 2.84 -13.18 -3.78
CA THR A 84 3.56 -12.40 -2.78
C THR A 84 2.59 -11.63 -1.87
N HIS A 85 3.13 -10.91 -0.90
CA HIS A 85 2.37 -10.07 0.02
C HIS A 85 2.05 -8.66 -0.55
N TYR A 86 2.58 -8.34 -1.73
CA TYR A 86 2.28 -7.06 -2.38
C TYR A 86 0.81 -6.97 -2.78
N GLU A 87 0.25 -5.79 -2.66
CA GLU A 87 -1.16 -5.56 -2.97
C GLU A 87 -1.42 -5.79 -4.47
N PRO A 88 -2.50 -6.50 -4.84
CA PRO A 88 -2.88 -6.64 -6.23
C PRO A 88 -3.37 -5.28 -6.76
N GLU A 89 -2.90 -4.92 -7.95
CA GLU A 89 -3.36 -3.71 -8.63
C GLU A 89 -4.53 -4.03 -9.56
N LEU A 90 -5.52 -3.15 -9.54
CA LEU A 90 -6.75 -3.34 -10.30
C LEU A 90 -7.06 -2.14 -11.19
N ASP A 91 -7.32 -2.41 -12.46
CA ASP A 91 -7.96 -1.44 -13.34
C ASP A 91 -9.36 -1.91 -13.80
N ARG A 92 -9.88 -1.35 -14.88
CA ARG A 92 -11.20 -1.72 -15.40
C ARG A 92 -11.27 -3.15 -15.91
N ARG A 93 -10.17 -3.75 -16.35
CA ARG A 93 -10.13 -5.06 -17.03
C ARG A 93 -9.16 -6.04 -16.40
N THR A 94 -8.17 -5.58 -15.67
CA THR A 94 -7.02 -6.35 -15.25
C THR A 94 -6.89 -6.37 -13.74
N VAL A 95 -6.51 -7.51 -13.21
CA VAL A 95 -5.91 -7.68 -11.89
C VAL A 95 -4.45 -8.07 -12.12
N LEU A 96 -3.53 -7.25 -11.66
CA LEU A 96 -2.09 -7.53 -11.70
C LEU A 96 -1.65 -8.04 -10.34
N VAL A 97 -1.01 -9.19 -10.33
CA VAL A 97 -0.54 -9.87 -9.12
C VAL A 97 0.96 -10.10 -9.21
N SER A 98 1.67 -9.75 -8.15
CA SER A 98 3.08 -10.12 -7.97
C SER A 98 3.18 -11.57 -7.49
N ALA A 99 3.98 -12.38 -8.15
CA ALA A 99 4.13 -13.81 -7.87
C ALA A 99 5.60 -14.23 -8.02
N ASP A 100 6.31 -14.37 -6.91
CA ASP A 100 7.73 -14.71 -6.82
C ASP A 100 8.61 -13.99 -7.88
N ASP A 101 8.99 -14.70 -8.95
CA ASP A 101 9.85 -14.22 -10.03
C ASP A 101 9.10 -13.65 -11.25
N ARG A 102 7.80 -13.35 -11.11
CA ARG A 102 6.93 -12.95 -12.23
C ARG A 102 5.77 -12.05 -11.84
N PHE A 103 5.18 -11.42 -12.83
CA PHE A 103 3.87 -10.77 -12.72
C PHE A 103 2.82 -11.55 -13.51
N VAL A 104 1.64 -11.69 -12.93
CA VAL A 104 0.51 -12.38 -13.55
C VAL A 104 -0.64 -11.39 -13.70
N ALA A 105 -1.14 -11.24 -14.93
CA ALA A 105 -2.35 -10.48 -15.19
C ALA A 105 -3.54 -11.41 -15.38
N LEU A 106 -4.59 -11.16 -14.64
CA LEU A 106 -5.85 -11.87 -14.73
C LEU A 106 -6.93 -10.96 -15.33
N GLU A 107 -7.86 -11.53 -16.06
CA GLU A 107 -9.09 -10.83 -16.47
C GLU A 107 -9.94 -10.56 -15.22
N ARG A 108 -10.23 -9.29 -14.94
CA ARG A 108 -10.92 -8.89 -13.71
C ARG A 108 -12.32 -9.50 -13.57
N ALA A 109 -13.00 -9.74 -14.70
CA ALA A 109 -14.35 -10.26 -14.70
C ALA A 109 -14.44 -11.75 -14.37
N SER A 110 -13.44 -12.55 -14.78
CA SER A 110 -13.48 -14.02 -14.73
C SER A 110 -12.35 -14.67 -13.93
N GLY A 111 -11.25 -13.95 -13.66
CA GLY A 111 -10.04 -14.52 -13.07
C GLY A 111 -9.18 -15.32 -14.06
N GLU A 112 -9.56 -15.38 -15.32
CA GLU A 112 -8.77 -16.06 -16.35
C GLU A 112 -7.43 -15.36 -16.56
N ARG A 113 -6.36 -16.15 -16.71
CA ARG A 113 -5.03 -15.61 -16.97
C ARG A 113 -4.97 -15.01 -18.36
N ARG A 114 -4.60 -13.72 -18.43
CA ARG A 114 -4.39 -12.99 -19.68
C ARG A 114 -2.97 -13.15 -20.18
N TRP A 115 -2.01 -12.93 -19.27
CA TRP A 115 -0.60 -13.08 -19.55
C TRP A 115 0.19 -13.29 -18.25
N GLU A 116 1.43 -13.69 -18.42
CA GLU A 116 2.43 -13.86 -17.38
C GLU A 116 3.76 -13.37 -17.91
N ALA A 117 4.47 -12.57 -17.12
CA ALA A 117 5.77 -12.00 -17.47
C ALA A 117 6.80 -12.36 -16.40
N ALA A 118 7.78 -13.19 -16.77
CA ALA A 118 8.89 -13.50 -15.90
C ALA A 118 9.83 -12.29 -15.78
N VAL A 119 10.26 -11.97 -14.57
CA VAL A 119 11.22 -10.89 -14.26
C VAL A 119 12.51 -11.42 -13.66
N GLY A 120 12.58 -12.74 -13.40
CA GLY A 120 13.80 -13.46 -12.97
C GLY A 120 14.23 -13.21 -11.54
N GLU A 121 13.49 -12.40 -10.79
CA GLU A 121 13.77 -12.01 -9.42
C GLU A 121 12.46 -11.75 -8.65
N HIS A 122 12.51 -11.63 -7.32
CA HIS A 122 11.33 -11.37 -6.51
C HIS A 122 10.61 -10.09 -6.92
N ALA A 123 9.37 -10.25 -7.37
CA ALA A 123 8.50 -9.15 -7.78
C ALA A 123 8.12 -8.26 -6.58
N ALA A 124 8.49 -6.98 -6.65
CA ALA A 124 8.29 -6.01 -5.57
C ALA A 124 7.00 -5.19 -5.69
N GLY A 125 6.22 -5.42 -6.72
CA GLY A 125 4.96 -4.71 -6.96
C GLY A 125 4.91 -4.02 -8.32
N GLY A 126 3.73 -3.61 -8.68
CA GLY A 126 3.50 -2.94 -9.96
C GLY A 126 2.34 -1.96 -9.88
N VAL A 127 2.18 -1.15 -10.90
CA VAL A 127 1.05 -0.24 -11.07
C VAL A 127 0.50 -0.34 -12.49
N LEU A 128 -0.82 -0.43 -12.58
CA LEU A 128 -1.53 -0.41 -13.86
C LEU A 128 -1.80 1.03 -14.27
N THR A 129 -1.37 1.40 -15.47
CA THR A 129 -1.50 2.74 -16.01
C THR A 129 -1.69 2.72 -17.53
N ARG A 130 -1.52 3.85 -18.20
CA ARG A 130 -1.58 3.95 -19.67
C ARG A 130 -0.69 5.06 -20.20
N VAL A 131 -0.30 4.91 -21.47
CA VAL A 131 0.28 5.98 -22.28
C VAL A 131 -0.68 6.22 -23.44
N GLY A 132 -1.35 7.36 -23.45
CA GLY A 132 -2.47 7.58 -24.36
C GLY A 132 -3.60 6.54 -24.16
N SER A 133 -3.88 5.73 -25.19
CA SER A 133 -4.86 4.65 -25.14
C SER A 133 -4.29 3.29 -24.73
N ASP A 134 -2.96 3.15 -24.71
CA ASP A 134 -2.28 1.88 -24.52
C ASP A 134 -2.10 1.54 -23.04
N PRO A 135 -2.67 0.41 -22.57
CA PRO A 135 -2.50 -0.01 -21.20
C PRO A 135 -1.07 -0.47 -20.96
N ILE A 136 -0.52 -0.11 -19.82
CA ILE A 136 0.84 -0.43 -19.39
C ILE A 136 0.79 -0.95 -17.94
N ALA A 137 1.66 -1.91 -17.66
CA ALA A 137 2.04 -2.26 -16.30
C ALA A 137 3.50 -1.82 -16.05
N LEU A 138 3.70 -0.85 -15.16
CA LEU A 138 5.03 -0.54 -14.65
C LEU A 138 5.29 -1.44 -13.45
N VAL A 139 6.35 -2.24 -13.52
CA VAL A 139 6.65 -3.27 -12.53
C VAL A 139 8.09 -3.15 -12.02
N THR A 140 8.31 -3.60 -10.80
CA THR A 140 9.63 -3.59 -10.15
C THR A 140 9.91 -4.92 -9.45
N THR A 141 11.19 -5.24 -9.28
CA THR A 141 11.65 -6.33 -8.42
C THR A 141 12.41 -5.79 -7.22
N GLU A 142 12.58 -6.61 -6.20
CA GLU A 142 13.30 -6.21 -4.98
C GLU A 142 14.77 -5.84 -5.26
N ARG A 143 15.39 -6.40 -6.30
CA ARG A 143 16.81 -6.16 -6.65
C ARG A 143 17.02 -5.14 -7.77
N GLY A 144 16.08 -4.21 -7.92
CA GLY A 144 16.30 -3.04 -8.76
C GLY A 144 15.90 -3.20 -10.23
N PHE A 145 15.32 -4.32 -10.66
CA PHE A 145 14.77 -4.39 -12.02
C PHE A 145 13.49 -3.56 -12.10
N VAL A 146 13.38 -2.76 -13.16
CA VAL A 146 12.20 -1.94 -13.49
C VAL A 146 11.85 -2.21 -14.94
N ALA A 147 10.57 -2.45 -15.23
CA ALA A 147 10.10 -2.63 -16.59
C ALA A 147 8.72 -2.02 -16.81
N SER A 148 8.52 -1.49 -18.01
CA SER A 148 7.20 -1.19 -18.55
C SER A 148 6.77 -2.35 -19.45
N LEU A 149 5.64 -2.95 -19.12
CA LEU A 149 5.07 -4.07 -19.88
C LEU A 149 3.82 -3.59 -20.63
N ASP A 150 3.63 -4.08 -21.85
CA ASP A 150 2.36 -3.93 -22.55
C ASP A 150 1.24 -4.60 -21.74
N GLY A 151 0.23 -3.85 -21.36
CA GLY A 151 -0.84 -4.33 -20.47
C GLY A 151 -1.78 -5.36 -21.12
N ARG A 152 -1.67 -5.59 -22.45
CA ARG A 152 -2.48 -6.61 -23.15
C ARG A 152 -1.76 -7.95 -23.25
N SER A 153 -0.42 -7.90 -23.44
CA SER A 153 0.41 -9.09 -23.75
C SER A 153 1.42 -9.45 -22.68
N GLY A 154 1.76 -8.53 -21.78
CA GLY A 154 2.84 -8.71 -20.81
C GLY A 154 4.25 -8.59 -21.41
N GLN A 155 4.38 -8.28 -22.71
CA GLN A 155 5.69 -8.09 -23.33
C GLN A 155 6.35 -6.82 -22.80
N ALA A 156 7.66 -6.89 -22.54
CA ALA A 156 8.42 -5.72 -22.12
C ALA A 156 8.52 -4.72 -23.26
N LEU A 157 8.10 -3.48 -23.00
CA LEU A 157 8.30 -2.32 -23.89
C LEU A 157 9.70 -1.76 -23.69
N TRP A 158 10.12 -1.67 -22.46
CA TRP A 158 11.48 -1.37 -22.03
C TRP A 158 11.75 -1.93 -20.64
N SER A 159 13.02 -2.07 -20.29
CA SER A 159 13.47 -2.42 -18.96
C SER A 159 14.77 -1.71 -18.59
N ALA A 160 15.02 -1.58 -17.31
CA ALA A 160 16.25 -1.02 -16.75
C ALA A 160 16.62 -1.76 -15.48
N GLN A 161 17.93 -1.87 -15.21
CA GLN A 161 18.47 -2.36 -13.96
C GLN A 161 18.98 -1.17 -13.15
N LEU A 162 18.43 -0.97 -11.95
CA LEU A 162 18.91 0.01 -10.99
C LEU A 162 20.01 -0.62 -10.12
N PRO A 163 20.97 0.16 -9.63
CA PRO A 163 22.09 -0.39 -8.89
C PRO A 163 21.80 -0.61 -7.40
N GLY A 164 20.56 -0.86 -7.00
CA GLY A 164 20.19 -1.06 -5.61
C GLY A 164 18.81 -1.66 -5.44
N ASP A 165 18.41 -1.89 -4.19
CA ASP A 165 17.19 -2.60 -3.85
C ASP A 165 15.96 -1.68 -3.89
N ILE A 166 14.84 -2.23 -4.38
CA ILE A 166 13.53 -1.57 -4.39
C ILE A 166 12.63 -2.30 -3.42
N TRP A 167 12.12 -1.59 -2.40
CA TRP A 167 11.19 -2.15 -1.41
C TRP A 167 9.79 -1.53 -1.45
N ALA A 168 9.56 -0.62 -2.41
CA ALA A 168 8.28 0.04 -2.58
C ALA A 168 7.74 -0.19 -3.98
N ALA A 169 6.43 -0.42 -4.10
CA ALA A 169 5.79 -0.46 -5.40
C ALA A 169 6.01 0.86 -6.16
N PRO A 170 6.17 0.81 -7.50
CA PRO A 170 6.29 2.01 -8.30
C PRO A 170 4.98 2.81 -8.30
N THR A 171 5.06 4.07 -8.64
CA THR A 171 3.88 4.91 -8.90
C THR A 171 3.92 5.46 -10.31
N ALA A 172 2.76 5.79 -10.89
CA ALA A 172 2.68 6.30 -12.24
C ALA A 172 1.56 7.34 -12.42
N ASP A 173 1.76 8.27 -13.33
CA ASP A 173 0.75 9.21 -13.80
C ASP A 173 0.52 9.04 -15.30
N ALA A 174 -0.69 8.62 -15.66
CA ALA A 174 -1.08 8.39 -17.04
C ALA A 174 -1.16 9.69 -17.86
N THR A 175 -1.49 10.81 -17.22
CA THR A 175 -1.65 12.12 -17.90
C THR A 175 -0.29 12.68 -18.31
N ALA A 176 0.69 12.59 -17.42
CA ALA A 176 2.06 13.01 -17.69
C ALA A 176 2.89 11.94 -18.41
N ALA A 177 2.38 10.71 -18.53
CA ALA A 177 3.06 9.52 -19.05
C ALA A 177 4.41 9.27 -18.34
N VAL A 178 4.43 9.32 -17.01
CA VAL A 178 5.63 9.13 -16.19
C VAL A 178 5.41 8.09 -15.11
N GLY A 179 6.49 7.40 -14.76
CA GLY A 179 6.57 6.52 -13.59
C GLY A 179 7.69 6.98 -12.64
N ALA A 180 7.52 6.73 -11.35
CA ALA A 180 8.54 7.02 -10.35
C ALA A 180 8.83 5.77 -9.51
N VAL A 181 10.11 5.57 -9.22
CA VAL A 181 10.66 4.46 -8.46
C VAL A 181 11.64 5.00 -7.42
N LEU A 182 11.54 4.47 -6.20
CA LEU A 182 12.48 4.73 -5.12
C LEU A 182 13.34 3.48 -4.90
N TRP A 183 14.66 3.64 -4.78
CA TRP A 183 15.56 2.54 -4.44
C TRP A 183 16.68 2.97 -3.49
N ALA A 184 17.26 2.01 -2.75
CA ALA A 184 18.47 2.23 -1.97
C ALA A 184 19.71 2.13 -2.85
N GLY A 185 20.71 2.97 -2.59
CA GLY A 185 21.98 2.88 -3.29
C GLY A 185 22.78 1.62 -2.89
N ALA A 186 23.35 0.91 -3.87
CA ALA A 186 24.11 -0.32 -3.63
C ALA A 186 25.46 -0.07 -2.92
N GLU A 187 26.04 1.11 -3.08
CA GLU A 187 27.35 1.47 -2.50
C GLU A 187 27.23 2.11 -1.12
N ASP A 188 26.07 2.66 -0.81
CA ASP A 188 25.75 3.28 0.47
C ASP A 188 24.26 3.04 0.77
N GLU A 189 23.98 2.06 1.61
CA GLU A 189 22.61 1.71 2.04
C GLU A 189 21.92 2.87 2.80
N THR A 190 22.66 3.91 3.16
CA THR A 190 22.11 5.11 3.78
C THR A 190 21.58 6.13 2.77
N VAL A 191 21.81 5.94 1.47
CA VAL A 191 21.39 6.86 0.41
C VAL A 191 20.28 6.25 -0.42
N ASN A 192 19.10 6.84 -0.34
CA ASN A 192 18.00 6.53 -1.22
C ASN A 192 18.02 7.42 -2.47
N ARG A 193 17.45 6.93 -3.56
CA ARG A 193 17.32 7.67 -4.81
C ARG A 193 15.91 7.55 -5.37
N LEU A 194 15.40 8.66 -5.84
CA LEU A 194 14.13 8.74 -6.54
C LEU A 194 14.41 9.01 -8.03
N ARG A 195 13.90 8.15 -8.90
CA ARG A 195 14.03 8.32 -10.36
C ARG A 195 12.66 8.38 -11.00
N VAL A 196 12.50 9.32 -11.90
CA VAL A 196 11.30 9.47 -12.73
C VAL A 196 11.63 9.12 -14.17
N PHE A 197 10.84 8.23 -14.73
CA PHE A 197 10.97 7.70 -16.08
C PHE A 197 9.83 8.20 -16.97
N ASP A 198 10.12 8.34 -18.25
CA ASP A 198 9.11 8.35 -19.28
C ASP A 198 8.55 6.94 -19.48
N LEU A 199 7.24 6.76 -19.35
CA LEU A 199 6.60 5.44 -19.39
C LEU A 199 6.67 4.77 -20.75
N ALA A 200 6.72 5.55 -21.85
CA ALA A 200 6.74 5.01 -23.20
C ALA A 200 8.14 4.52 -23.60
N THR A 201 9.18 5.21 -23.15
CA THR A 201 10.55 5.01 -23.63
C THR A 201 11.52 4.48 -22.59
N GLY A 202 11.19 4.58 -21.32
CA GLY A 202 12.11 4.27 -20.21
C GLY A 202 13.20 5.32 -20.00
N ALA A 203 13.17 6.41 -20.76
CA ALA A 203 14.14 7.47 -20.59
C ALA A 203 14.01 8.13 -19.23
N VAL A 204 15.14 8.31 -18.54
CA VAL A 204 15.17 9.01 -17.26
C VAL A 204 14.89 10.49 -17.52
N ARG A 205 13.82 11.02 -16.92
CA ARG A 205 13.51 12.45 -16.96
C ARG A 205 14.36 13.21 -15.96
N TRP A 206 14.44 12.70 -14.75
CA TRP A 206 15.33 13.20 -13.71
C TRP A 206 15.55 12.16 -12.62
N GLU A 207 16.58 12.38 -11.82
CA GLU A 207 16.93 11.60 -10.64
C GLU A 207 17.37 12.56 -9.53
N SER A 208 17.03 12.24 -8.30
CA SER A 208 17.54 12.96 -7.15
C SER A 208 17.89 12.02 -6.01
N VAL A 209 18.90 12.40 -5.24
CA VAL A 209 19.16 11.81 -3.93
C VAL A 209 18.03 12.26 -3.00
N VAL A 210 17.51 11.33 -2.24
CA VAL A 210 16.55 11.57 -1.17
C VAL A 210 17.14 11.09 0.15
N GLU A 211 16.77 11.75 1.23
CA GLU A 211 17.33 11.41 2.55
C GLU A 211 16.90 10.01 3.00
N THR A 212 17.67 9.44 3.92
CA THR A 212 17.40 8.12 4.52
C THR A 212 16.02 8.07 5.18
N GLY A 213 15.38 6.90 5.15
CA GLY A 213 14.02 6.75 5.66
C GLY A 213 12.94 7.25 4.71
N ALA A 214 13.28 7.43 3.42
CA ALA A 214 12.29 7.83 2.42
C ALA A 214 11.15 6.81 2.31
N SER A 215 9.93 7.32 2.22
CA SER A 215 8.73 6.50 2.02
C SER A 215 8.49 6.19 0.54
N ALA A 216 7.63 5.21 0.26
CA ALA A 216 7.12 5.00 -1.09
C ALA A 216 6.56 6.31 -1.66
N PRO A 217 6.93 6.69 -2.89
CA PRO A 217 6.44 7.92 -3.50
C PRO A 217 5.00 7.77 -3.98
N VAL A 218 4.25 8.87 -4.00
CA VAL A 218 3.01 8.98 -4.77
C VAL A 218 3.12 10.11 -5.77
N ILE A 219 2.58 9.91 -6.98
CA ILE A 219 2.43 10.99 -7.95
C ILE A 219 1.03 11.58 -7.78
N HIS A 220 0.98 12.87 -7.52
CA HIS A 220 -0.28 13.58 -7.35
C HIS A 220 -0.15 15.05 -7.72
N ASP A 221 -1.13 15.57 -8.48
CA ASP A 221 -1.27 16.99 -8.86
C ASP A 221 0.03 17.59 -9.44
N GLY A 222 0.69 16.85 -10.35
CA GLY A 222 1.92 17.25 -11.01
C GLY A 222 3.15 17.28 -10.11
N SER A 223 3.11 16.56 -9.01
CA SER A 223 4.23 16.40 -8.07
C SER A 223 4.48 14.94 -7.74
N VAL A 224 5.71 14.61 -7.42
CA VAL A 224 6.07 13.40 -6.69
C VAL A 224 6.16 13.77 -5.21
N VAL A 225 5.34 13.13 -4.38
CA VAL A 225 5.30 13.38 -2.94
C VAL A 225 5.81 12.16 -2.20
N LEU A 226 6.70 12.38 -1.24
CA LEU A 226 7.27 11.32 -0.39
C LEU A 226 7.64 11.88 0.98
N GLY A 227 7.77 11.00 1.97
CA GLY A 227 8.43 11.32 3.23
C GLY A 227 9.94 11.20 3.09
N GLU A 228 10.69 12.10 3.67
CA GLU A 228 12.15 12.06 3.80
C GLU A 228 12.55 12.23 5.27
N GLY A 229 13.57 11.52 5.73
CA GLY A 229 14.17 11.64 7.05
C GLY A 229 15.67 11.79 6.97
N ASP A 230 16.29 12.42 7.98
CA ASP A 230 17.74 12.67 8.02
C ASP A 230 18.54 11.53 8.67
N GLY A 231 17.91 10.40 8.93
CA GLY A 231 18.50 9.29 9.69
C GLY A 231 18.55 9.52 11.19
N ASN A 232 18.21 10.72 11.67
CA ASN A 232 18.17 11.14 13.07
C ASN A 232 16.76 11.54 13.55
N PHE A 233 15.72 11.02 12.92
CA PHE A 233 14.31 11.23 13.29
C PHE A 233 13.69 12.56 12.85
N ALA A 234 14.42 13.49 12.24
CA ALA A 234 13.81 14.63 11.61
C ALA A 234 13.16 14.20 10.30
N ALA A 235 11.86 14.35 10.21
CA ALA A 235 11.13 13.92 9.04
C ALA A 235 10.36 15.07 8.44
N ARG A 236 10.32 15.10 7.11
CA ARG A 236 9.54 16.04 6.33
C ARG A 236 8.80 15.32 5.23
N VAL A 237 7.68 15.86 4.83
CA VAL A 237 6.99 15.47 3.59
C VAL A 237 7.41 16.46 2.52
N VAL A 238 7.91 15.96 1.42
CA VAL A 238 8.44 16.77 0.31
C VAL A 238 7.62 16.51 -0.93
N ALA A 239 7.25 17.57 -1.64
CA ALA A 239 6.74 17.48 -3.00
C ALA A 239 7.78 18.02 -3.97
N ARG A 240 8.11 17.20 -4.96
CA ARG A 240 8.98 17.58 -6.07
C ARG A 240 8.17 17.74 -7.34
N ASP A 241 8.48 18.77 -8.09
CA ASP A 241 7.87 19.00 -9.41
C ASP A 241 8.08 17.78 -10.31
N LEU A 242 7.00 17.24 -10.88
CA LEU A 242 7.04 16.01 -11.67
C LEU A 242 7.89 16.13 -12.94
N ALA A 243 8.01 17.33 -13.52
CA ALA A 243 8.75 17.54 -14.74
C ALA A 243 10.25 17.78 -14.50
N SER A 244 10.60 18.50 -13.44
CA SER A 244 11.98 18.97 -13.19
C SER A 244 12.68 18.34 -11.99
N GLY A 245 11.94 17.69 -11.08
CA GLY A 245 12.48 17.18 -9.81
C GLY A 245 12.74 18.25 -8.75
N ALA A 246 12.54 19.54 -9.07
CA ALA A 246 12.75 20.63 -8.13
C ALA A 246 11.75 20.55 -6.95
N GLU A 247 12.21 20.83 -5.76
CA GLU A 247 11.33 20.91 -4.60
C GLU A 247 10.33 22.07 -4.78
N ARG A 248 9.03 21.73 -4.68
CA ARG A 248 7.92 22.72 -4.74
C ARG A 248 7.56 23.22 -3.37
N TRP A 249 7.49 22.29 -2.42
CA TRP A 249 7.24 22.56 -1.01
C TRP A 249 7.71 21.42 -0.14
N SER A 250 7.94 21.72 1.13
CA SER A 250 8.11 20.73 2.18
C SER A 250 7.37 21.17 3.45
N VAL A 251 6.90 20.19 4.22
CA VAL A 251 6.30 20.40 5.52
C VAL A 251 6.97 19.47 6.53
N PRO A 252 7.23 19.93 7.77
CA PRO A 252 7.69 19.05 8.81
C PRO A 252 6.68 17.92 9.01
N ALA A 253 7.13 16.70 9.01
CA ALA A 253 6.34 15.59 9.51
C ALA A 253 6.55 15.48 11.02
N PRO A 254 5.55 14.99 11.77
CA PRO A 254 5.73 14.77 13.20
C PRO A 254 6.83 13.75 13.46
N ALA A 255 7.54 13.95 14.55
CA ALA A 255 8.78 13.28 14.91
C ALA A 255 8.75 11.74 14.76
N SER A 256 9.78 11.24 14.16
CA SER A 256 10.33 9.88 14.06
C SER A 256 9.76 8.97 12.96
N PHE A 257 10.63 8.80 11.95
CA PHE A 257 10.47 7.74 10.96
C PHE A 257 11.44 6.59 11.30
N GLU A 258 11.00 5.60 12.01
CA GLU A 258 11.69 4.31 12.01
C GLU A 258 11.20 3.37 10.90
N SER A 259 10.10 3.73 10.22
CA SER A 259 9.56 2.95 9.11
C SER A 259 8.78 3.86 8.17
N GLY A 260 9.02 3.67 6.89
CA GLY A 260 8.53 4.53 5.83
C GLY A 260 7.02 4.75 5.84
N VAL A 261 6.63 6.00 5.94
CA VAL A 261 5.24 6.43 5.81
C VAL A 261 4.88 6.48 4.34
N THR A 262 3.90 5.72 3.91
CA THR A 262 3.41 5.78 2.53
C THR A 262 2.30 6.83 2.44
N PRO A 263 2.51 7.93 1.73
CA PRO A 263 1.46 8.92 1.54
C PRO A 263 0.29 8.35 0.76
N GLY A 264 -0.92 8.69 1.16
CA GLY A 264 -2.13 8.49 0.38
C GLY A 264 -2.53 9.81 -0.27
N ALA A 265 -2.90 9.80 -1.55
CA ALA A 265 -3.26 11.00 -2.28
C ALA A 265 -4.64 10.92 -2.91
N ALA A 266 -5.45 11.96 -2.76
CA ALA A 266 -6.72 12.11 -3.46
C ALA A 266 -7.20 13.56 -3.41
N GLY A 267 -7.80 14.04 -4.51
CA GLY A 267 -8.58 15.28 -4.54
C GLY A 267 -7.88 16.54 -4.01
N GLY A 268 -6.60 16.74 -4.35
CA GLY A 268 -5.82 17.92 -3.95
C GLY A 268 -5.20 17.82 -2.54
N ASP A 269 -5.26 16.67 -1.90
CA ASP A 269 -4.67 16.43 -0.59
C ASP A 269 -3.73 15.22 -0.61
N VAL A 270 -2.75 15.25 0.25
CA VAL A 270 -1.91 14.10 0.64
C VAL A 270 -2.06 13.89 2.14
N VAL A 271 -2.27 12.66 2.55
CA VAL A 271 -2.24 12.27 3.95
C VAL A 271 -0.98 11.49 4.23
N VAL A 272 -0.35 11.79 5.34
CA VAL A 272 0.81 11.06 5.84
C VAL A 272 0.59 10.70 7.31
N SER A 273 1.20 9.62 7.74
CA SER A 273 1.19 9.23 9.14
C SER A 273 2.59 8.90 9.61
N ASP A 274 2.86 9.09 10.87
CA ASP A 274 4.05 8.57 11.53
C ASP A 274 3.75 7.27 12.28
N HIS A 275 4.81 6.58 12.67
CA HIS A 275 4.69 5.34 13.43
C HIS A 275 4.02 5.51 14.81
N PHE A 276 4.09 6.70 15.41
CA PHE A 276 3.50 6.95 16.75
C PHE A 276 2.02 7.29 16.72
N GLY A 277 1.44 7.37 15.55
CA GLY A 277 0.00 7.62 15.42
C GLY A 277 -0.37 9.06 15.20
N THR A 278 0.54 9.88 14.69
CA THR A 278 0.20 11.22 14.21
C THR A 278 -0.13 11.16 12.73
N ILE A 279 -1.26 11.70 12.37
CA ILE A 279 -1.77 11.78 11.00
C ILE A 279 -1.82 13.25 10.60
N THR A 280 -1.27 13.56 9.43
CA THR A 280 -1.21 14.92 8.89
C THR A 280 -1.83 14.94 7.51
N LEU A 281 -2.81 15.79 7.27
CA LEU A 281 -3.36 16.08 5.96
C LEU A 281 -2.72 17.37 5.43
N VAL A 282 -2.16 17.29 4.23
CA VAL A 282 -1.46 18.39 3.57
C VAL A 282 -2.20 18.75 2.28
N ASP A 283 -2.45 20.03 2.07
CA ASP A 283 -2.90 20.57 0.81
C ASP A 283 -1.75 20.55 -0.20
N THR A 284 -1.89 19.82 -1.30
CA THR A 284 -0.82 19.63 -2.27
C THR A 284 -0.48 20.87 -3.09
N ARG A 285 -1.42 21.79 -3.25
CA ARG A 285 -1.20 23.04 -4.01
C ARG A 285 -0.52 24.10 -3.17
N ALA A 286 -0.97 24.22 -1.91
CA ALA A 286 -0.45 25.22 -0.99
C ALA A 286 0.82 24.77 -0.23
N GLY A 287 1.09 23.47 -0.18
CA GLY A 287 2.13 22.89 0.65
C GLY A 287 1.91 23.20 2.13
N LYS A 288 0.66 23.16 2.58
CA LYS A 288 0.29 23.52 3.96
C LYS A 288 -0.49 22.41 4.64
N THR A 289 -0.18 22.19 5.90
CA THR A 289 -0.97 21.32 6.75
C THR A 289 -2.38 21.87 6.90
N ARG A 290 -3.39 21.08 6.53
CA ARG A 290 -4.80 21.40 6.80
C ARG A 290 -5.18 21.07 8.23
N TRP A 291 -4.78 19.88 8.69
CA TRP A 291 -4.94 19.44 10.08
C TRP A 291 -3.92 18.37 10.44
N GLN A 292 -3.72 18.19 11.74
CA GLN A 292 -2.90 17.15 12.31
C GLN A 292 -3.64 16.54 13.51
N THR A 293 -3.65 15.20 13.59
CA THR A 293 -4.36 14.46 14.64
C THR A 293 -3.49 13.34 15.18
N ALA A 294 -3.39 13.24 16.50
CA ALA A 294 -2.74 12.12 17.18
C ALA A 294 -3.80 11.11 17.63
N ILE A 295 -3.75 9.90 17.09
CA ILE A 295 -4.65 8.81 17.52
C ILE A 295 -4.15 8.08 18.77
N ARG A 296 -2.91 8.33 19.18
CA ARG A 296 -2.23 7.74 20.36
C ARG A 296 -2.14 6.22 20.31
N GLU A 297 -2.06 5.67 19.13
CA GLU A 297 -1.84 4.24 18.87
C GLU A 297 -0.79 4.12 17.76
N PRO A 298 0.22 3.23 17.90
CA PRO A 298 1.19 3.02 16.83
C PRO A 298 0.51 2.59 15.54
N ILE A 299 0.93 3.16 14.42
CA ILE A 299 0.38 2.86 13.11
C ILE A 299 1.22 1.75 12.47
N LEU A 300 0.54 0.79 11.88
CA LEU A 300 1.20 -0.23 11.08
C LEU A 300 1.73 0.41 9.81
N ASP A 301 2.98 0.08 9.46
CA ASP A 301 3.65 0.55 8.25
C ASP A 301 2.93 0.07 7.00
N THR A 302 1.94 0.82 6.59
CA THR A 302 1.15 0.51 5.41
C THR A 302 0.42 1.74 4.91
N ARG A 303 0.00 1.69 3.66
CA ARG A 303 -0.75 2.76 3.01
C ARG A 303 -1.88 3.30 3.88
N VAL A 304 -1.82 4.60 4.16
CA VAL A 304 -2.97 5.33 4.66
C VAL A 304 -3.96 5.48 3.51
N LEU A 305 -5.19 5.02 3.72
CA LEU A 305 -6.21 5.12 2.69
C LEU A 305 -6.90 6.48 2.79
N LEU A 306 -6.78 7.29 1.75
CA LEU A 306 -7.50 8.57 1.63
C LEU A 306 -8.72 8.39 0.73
N ALA A 307 -9.89 8.32 1.33
CA ALA A 307 -11.18 8.25 0.65
C ALA A 307 -11.81 9.65 0.48
N ALA A 308 -12.96 9.73 -0.20
CA ALA A 308 -13.64 10.99 -0.48
C ALA A 308 -13.94 11.81 0.80
N HIS A 309 -14.39 11.15 1.86
CA HIS A 309 -14.80 11.78 3.12
C HIS A 309 -14.04 11.26 4.35
N ALA A 310 -13.13 10.30 4.18
CA ALA A 310 -12.48 9.64 5.30
C ALA A 310 -10.98 9.42 5.05
N VAL A 311 -10.24 9.40 6.14
CA VAL A 311 -8.88 8.86 6.23
C VAL A 311 -8.95 7.58 7.03
N VAL A 312 -8.44 6.47 6.50
CA VAL A 312 -8.49 5.16 7.13
C VAL A 312 -7.10 4.62 7.37
N ILE A 313 -6.87 4.13 8.58
CA ILE A 313 -5.55 3.75 9.06
C ILE A 313 -5.65 2.42 9.80
N ARG A 314 -4.62 1.59 9.62
CA ARG A 314 -4.43 0.37 10.41
C ARG A 314 -3.46 0.65 11.55
N THR A 315 -3.78 0.18 12.76
CA THR A 315 -2.89 0.30 13.91
C THR A 315 -2.12 -0.98 14.15
N TYR A 316 -0.98 -0.87 14.81
CA TYR A 316 -0.17 -2.02 15.24
C TYR A 316 -0.95 -2.96 16.17
N GLY A 317 -1.89 -2.41 16.95
CA GLY A 317 -2.82 -3.17 17.80
C GLY A 317 -3.94 -3.90 17.06
N GLY A 318 -3.90 -3.94 15.72
CA GLY A 318 -4.88 -4.67 14.92
C GLY A 318 -6.21 -3.97 14.73
N LYS A 319 -6.32 -2.69 15.06
CA LYS A 319 -7.54 -1.90 14.85
C LYS A 319 -7.50 -1.14 13.54
N VAL A 320 -8.67 -0.77 13.06
CA VAL A 320 -8.86 0.17 11.96
C VAL A 320 -9.48 1.46 12.50
N VAL A 321 -8.83 2.58 12.27
CA VAL A 321 -9.27 3.91 12.73
C VAL A 321 -9.72 4.71 11.52
N VAL A 322 -10.90 5.31 11.62
CA VAL A 322 -11.48 6.16 10.59
C VAL A 322 -11.55 7.58 11.13
N LEU A 323 -11.00 8.52 10.35
CA LEU A 323 -11.07 9.95 10.63
C LEU A 323 -11.92 10.64 9.56
N ASP A 324 -12.65 11.65 9.95
CA ASP A 324 -13.28 12.57 9.01
C ASP A 324 -12.20 13.35 8.25
N ARG A 325 -12.23 13.30 6.91
CA ARG A 325 -11.20 13.91 6.07
C ARG A 325 -11.13 15.42 6.23
N SER A 326 -12.24 16.08 6.45
CA SER A 326 -12.31 17.55 6.51
C SER A 326 -11.74 18.11 7.80
N SER A 327 -11.93 17.41 8.91
CA SER A 327 -11.60 17.90 10.26
C SER A 327 -10.50 17.13 10.97
N GLY A 328 -10.11 15.97 10.48
CA GLY A 328 -9.17 15.07 11.15
C GLY A 328 -9.72 14.40 12.42
N ARG A 329 -11.02 14.58 12.75
CA ARG A 329 -11.60 13.95 13.93
C ARG A 329 -11.75 12.45 13.73
N VAL A 330 -11.38 11.66 14.74
CA VAL A 330 -11.68 10.23 14.77
C VAL A 330 -13.21 10.06 14.87
N THR A 331 -13.81 9.45 13.84
CA THR A 331 -15.25 9.17 13.76
C THR A 331 -15.56 7.74 14.17
N ARG A 332 -14.62 6.81 13.96
CA ARG A 332 -14.84 5.40 14.25
C ARG A 332 -13.54 4.67 14.57
N ARG A 333 -13.66 3.67 15.44
CA ARG A 333 -12.64 2.64 15.67
C ARG A 333 -13.29 1.28 15.46
N VAL A 334 -12.69 0.47 14.61
CA VAL A 334 -13.16 -0.89 14.32
C VAL A 334 -12.11 -1.87 14.85
N ASP A 335 -12.55 -2.79 15.70
CA ASP A 335 -11.76 -3.94 16.10
C ASP A 335 -12.23 -5.14 15.29
N PRO A 336 -11.45 -5.61 14.30
CA PRO A 336 -11.86 -6.75 13.48
C PRO A 336 -11.77 -8.09 14.21
N GLY A 337 -11.22 -8.13 15.42
CA GLY A 337 -11.00 -9.39 16.15
C GLY A 337 -9.92 -10.26 15.51
N GLY A 338 -8.94 -9.64 14.87
CA GLY A 338 -7.80 -10.24 14.22
C GLY A 338 -6.93 -9.15 13.61
N PHE A 339 -5.92 -9.52 12.83
CA PHE A 339 -4.96 -8.58 12.27
C PHE A 339 -5.38 -8.17 10.84
N PRO A 340 -5.70 -6.89 10.58
CA PRO A 340 -6.04 -6.42 9.24
C PRO A 340 -4.78 -6.36 8.37
N VAL A 341 -4.72 -7.13 7.29
CA VAL A 341 -3.58 -7.19 6.36
C VAL A 341 -3.76 -6.35 5.10
N GLY A 342 -4.98 -5.93 4.80
CA GLY A 342 -5.30 -5.03 3.70
C GLY A 342 -6.56 -4.24 4.01
N ILE A 343 -6.64 -3.01 3.52
CA ILE A 343 -7.81 -2.14 3.64
C ILE A 343 -8.14 -1.53 2.28
N GLY A 344 -9.42 -1.31 2.04
CA GLY A 344 -9.90 -0.62 0.86
C GLY A 344 -11.29 -0.05 1.08
N THR A 345 -11.75 0.78 0.17
CA THR A 345 -13.10 1.34 0.19
C THR A 345 -13.83 1.07 -1.11
N SER A 346 -15.11 0.79 -1.01
CA SER A 346 -16.01 0.66 -2.16
C SER A 346 -17.34 1.29 -1.81
N ALA A 347 -17.74 2.32 -2.54
CA ALA A 347 -18.91 3.13 -2.25
C ALA A 347 -18.89 3.62 -0.78
N GLU A 348 -19.90 3.26 0.01
CA GLU A 348 -20.01 3.63 1.42
C GLU A 348 -19.50 2.53 2.37
N ARG A 349 -18.61 1.67 1.92
CA ARG A 349 -18.08 0.55 2.71
C ARG A 349 -16.59 0.64 2.90
N LEU A 350 -16.17 0.36 4.11
CA LEU A 350 -14.81 0.05 4.46
C LEU A 350 -14.66 -1.47 4.42
N ILE A 351 -13.68 -1.94 3.68
CA ILE A 351 -13.42 -3.36 3.44
C ILE A 351 -12.01 -3.67 3.94
N PHE A 352 -11.86 -4.76 4.67
CA PHE A 352 -10.56 -5.20 5.15
C PHE A 352 -10.43 -6.73 5.19
N ALA A 353 -9.24 -7.22 4.87
CA ALA A 353 -8.88 -8.61 5.03
C ALA A 353 -8.30 -8.82 6.43
N VAL A 354 -8.77 -9.82 7.15
CA VAL A 354 -8.41 -10.10 8.55
C VAL A 354 -7.74 -11.45 8.65
N ARG A 355 -6.53 -11.45 9.17
CA ARG A 355 -5.73 -12.64 9.48
C ARG A 355 -5.67 -12.87 10.98
N LEU A 356 -5.38 -14.12 11.39
CA LEU A 356 -5.37 -14.54 12.80
C LEU A 356 -6.75 -14.42 13.48
N ALA A 357 -7.79 -14.14 12.71
CA ALA A 357 -9.17 -14.32 13.13
C ALA A 357 -9.56 -15.81 13.07
N ARG A 358 -10.71 -16.16 13.62
CA ARG A 358 -11.23 -17.51 13.50
C ARG A 358 -12.69 -17.45 13.04
N PRO A 359 -12.93 -17.67 11.72
CA PRO A 359 -11.98 -17.91 10.63
C PRO A 359 -11.30 -16.63 10.09
N ASP A 360 -10.22 -16.79 9.31
CA ASP A 360 -9.62 -15.74 8.49
C ASP A 360 -10.61 -15.31 7.41
N ARG A 361 -10.77 -14.00 7.19
CA ARG A 361 -11.89 -13.51 6.41
C ARG A 361 -11.67 -12.14 5.78
N VAL A 362 -12.53 -11.79 4.86
CA VAL A 362 -12.73 -10.41 4.41
C VAL A 362 -14.04 -9.91 4.99
N GLU A 363 -14.02 -8.74 5.56
CA GLU A 363 -15.19 -8.06 6.12
C GLU A 363 -15.44 -6.72 5.44
N ALA A 364 -16.73 -6.36 5.35
CA ALA A 364 -17.15 -5.01 5.04
C ALA A 364 -18.01 -4.45 6.18
N VAL A 365 -17.74 -3.21 6.52
CA VAL A 365 -18.53 -2.41 7.45
C VAL A 365 -18.98 -1.13 6.75
N ALA A 366 -20.11 -0.56 7.18
CA ALA A 366 -20.52 0.73 6.67
C ALA A 366 -19.46 1.80 7.01
N MET A 367 -19.22 2.74 6.08
CA MET A 367 -18.45 3.95 6.37
C MET A 367 -19.34 4.90 7.19
N PRO A 368 -18.77 5.65 8.13
CA PRO A 368 -19.54 6.65 8.88
C PRO A 368 -19.96 7.83 8.00
#